data_11d23feded24895fc7d1bd8b6b19a6c5
#
_entry.id   11d23feded24895fc7d1bd8b6b19a6c5
#
_cell.length_a   1.000
_cell.length_b   1.000
_cell.length_c   1.000
_cell.angle_alpha   90.00
_cell.angle_beta   90.00
_cell.angle_gamma   90.00
#
_symmetry.space_group_name_H-M   'P 1'
#
loop_
_entity.id
_entity.type
_entity.pdbx_description
1 polymer ?
#
loop_
_entity_poly.entity_id
_entity_poly.type
_entity_poly.pdbx_seq_one_letter_code
_entity_poly.pdbx_strand_id
1 'polypeptide(L)'
;MKQSATLARLSKKTVAFLAAATTLLAGLSLATAAPQQANAATRDSYADTIGNPTFEAARQKYGLPKDMKDGATLHAFEWSFKTIMENIPDIAKAGYTSIQTEPIVKIKDNRKLGTGNWYLNWYYVYQPTDMSIGNYVVGSEDEFKEMCKLAHQYGLRIIVDSVSNHFTSDFDVIEGKWKNKAYYHEDKQISDYNNREDCTQHKLSGLWDLNTQDDTVTEGMHDLLVQTVADGADGFRYDAAKHIELSDEVFGGKQSHYWDAILQNGAQYQYGEVLEDANVREADYANLFNSSSPRGGGITDSSYGHEVRNAVQFKNLGTSHFTSHSKVTEDKSVNWVESHDNFANGEANIPQELSDEWIKYGWAGVTAQKNGMSLFFDRPYKDGGAYGTGGVGTYGNGSGPFTENSKLGD
;
A
#
# COMPACT_ATOMS: atom_id res chain seq x y z
N MET A 1 32.94 -14.31 17.19
CA MET A 1 32.96 -15.77 16.91
C MET A 1 31.56 -16.32 17.04
N LYS A 2 30.96 -16.79 15.93
CA LYS A 2 29.75 -17.61 15.84
C LYS A 2 28.53 -17.23 16.71
N GLN A 3 27.78 -16.23 16.31
CA GLN A 3 26.32 -16.11 16.50
C GLN A 3 25.80 -15.07 15.53
N SER A 4 25.70 -15.42 14.30
CA SER A 4 25.06 -14.60 13.26
C SER A 4 24.73 -15.54 12.11
N ALA A 5 23.71 -16.34 12.30
CA ALA A 5 23.13 -17.14 11.22
C ALA A 5 21.89 -17.91 11.75
N THR A 6 20.79 -17.21 11.99
CA THR A 6 19.53 -17.89 12.33
C THR A 6 18.29 -17.25 11.73
N LEU A 7 18.43 -16.38 10.72
CA LEU A 7 17.28 -15.88 9.98
C LEU A 7 17.35 -16.10 8.46
N ALA A 8 18.31 -16.83 8.00
CA ALA A 8 18.46 -17.10 6.57
C ALA A 8 18.55 -18.61 6.30
N ARG A 9 17.50 -19.37 6.57
CA ARG A 9 17.25 -20.70 6.01
C ARG A 9 15.87 -21.22 6.40
N LEU A 10 14.83 -20.76 5.74
CA LEU A 10 13.62 -21.56 5.55
C LEU A 10 13.76 -22.27 4.21
N SER A 11 14.44 -23.42 4.27
CA SER A 11 14.55 -24.32 3.12
C SER A 11 13.19 -24.94 2.85
N LYS A 12 12.85 -25.02 1.56
CA LYS A 12 11.77 -25.80 0.97
C LYS A 12 11.55 -27.11 1.72
N LYS A 13 10.50 -27.19 2.52
CA LYS A 13 9.91 -28.46 2.94
C LYS A 13 8.49 -28.49 2.39
N THR A 14 8.31 -29.32 1.40
CA THR A 14 7.05 -29.75 0.82
C THR A 14 6.12 -30.25 1.93
N VAL A 15 5.06 -29.51 2.21
CA VAL A 15 3.96 -30.00 3.05
C VAL A 15 2.90 -30.53 2.11
N ALA A 16 2.76 -31.84 2.07
CA ALA A 16 1.68 -32.51 1.37
C ALA A 16 0.38 -32.27 2.13
N PHE A 17 -0.55 -31.52 1.55
CA PHE A 17 -1.92 -31.43 2.03
C PHE A 17 -2.74 -32.59 1.47
N LEU A 18 -3.26 -33.44 2.36
CA LEU A 18 -4.32 -34.41 2.04
C LEU A 18 -5.63 -33.65 1.90
N ALA A 19 -6.12 -33.51 0.68
CA ALA A 19 -7.46 -33.01 0.41
C ALA A 19 -8.43 -34.19 0.49
N ALA A 20 -9.36 -34.15 1.43
CA ALA A 20 -10.56 -35.01 1.42
C ALA A 20 -11.60 -34.35 0.53
N ALA A 21 -11.79 -34.92 -0.65
CA ALA A 21 -12.86 -34.52 -1.58
C ALA A 21 -14.18 -35.16 -1.15
N THR A 22 -15.19 -34.35 -0.89
CA THR A 22 -16.58 -34.77 -0.93
C THR A 22 -17.27 -34.07 -2.10
N THR A 23 -17.50 -34.85 -3.15
CA THR A 23 -18.29 -34.51 -4.31
C THR A 23 -19.77 -34.43 -3.96
N LEU A 24 -20.42 -33.29 -4.25
CA LEU A 24 -21.88 -33.21 -4.46
C LEU A 24 -22.12 -32.58 -5.83
N LEU A 25 -22.61 -33.40 -6.75
CA LEU A 25 -23.17 -32.96 -8.03
C LEU A 25 -24.54 -32.30 -7.79
N ALA A 26 -24.74 -31.10 -8.32
CA ALA A 26 -26.07 -30.60 -8.67
C ALA A 26 -25.97 -29.59 -9.84
N GLY A 27 -26.58 -29.98 -10.93
CA GLY A 27 -27.29 -29.25 -11.96
C GLY A 27 -26.77 -27.94 -12.53
N LEU A 28 -26.22 -27.97 -13.76
CA LEU A 28 -26.06 -26.80 -14.62
C LEU A 28 -27.44 -26.28 -15.09
N SER A 29 -27.68 -24.99 -14.83
CA SER A 29 -28.56 -24.17 -15.66
C SER A 29 -27.79 -22.91 -16.06
N LEU A 30 -27.46 -22.79 -17.33
CA LEU A 30 -26.95 -21.57 -17.93
C LEU A 30 -28.03 -20.49 -17.89
N ALA A 31 -27.89 -19.52 -17.00
CA ALA A 31 -28.59 -18.25 -17.08
C ALA A 31 -27.56 -17.17 -17.39
N THR A 32 -27.73 -16.50 -18.52
CA THR A 32 -27.02 -15.29 -18.91
C THR A 32 -27.33 -14.21 -17.89
N ALA A 33 -26.41 -13.95 -16.96
CA ALA A 33 -26.57 -12.88 -15.99
C ALA A 33 -26.18 -11.54 -16.64
N ALA A 34 -27.13 -10.61 -16.65
CA ALA A 34 -26.84 -9.18 -16.82
C ALA A 34 -25.92 -8.69 -15.69
N PRO A 35 -25.15 -7.60 -15.87
CA PRO A 35 -24.32 -7.09 -14.82
C PRO A 35 -25.19 -6.70 -13.63
N GLN A 36 -25.02 -7.42 -12.54
CA GLN A 36 -25.73 -7.19 -11.31
C GLN A 36 -25.11 -5.95 -10.65
N GLN A 37 -25.89 -4.87 -10.56
CA GLN A 37 -25.55 -3.74 -9.69
C GLN A 37 -25.22 -4.30 -8.31
N ALA A 38 -24.03 -4.01 -7.82
CA ALA A 38 -23.62 -4.34 -6.46
C ALA A 38 -24.56 -3.63 -5.50
N ASN A 39 -25.49 -4.38 -4.94
CA ASN A 39 -26.34 -3.87 -3.87
C ASN A 39 -25.49 -3.66 -2.63
N ALA A 40 -25.57 -2.48 -2.03
CA ALA A 40 -24.95 -2.12 -0.76
C ALA A 40 -25.37 -3.02 0.45
N ALA A 41 -26.13 -4.06 0.21
CA ALA A 41 -26.67 -4.99 1.21
C ALA A 41 -25.85 -6.27 1.40
N THR A 42 -24.80 -6.52 0.63
CA THR A 42 -23.91 -7.68 0.80
C THR A 42 -22.53 -7.29 1.30
N ARG A 43 -22.48 -6.37 2.24
CA ARG A 43 -21.29 -6.15 3.08
C ARG A 43 -21.03 -7.33 4.02
N ASP A 44 -21.33 -8.52 3.58
CA ASP A 44 -21.21 -9.70 4.42
C ASP A 44 -19.78 -10.22 4.36
N SER A 45 -19.14 -10.02 5.47
CA SER A 45 -18.26 -10.94 6.16
C SER A 45 -16.75 -10.84 5.94
N TYR A 46 -16.22 -10.22 4.90
CA TYR A 46 -14.75 -10.15 4.75
C TYR A 46 -14.15 -8.83 5.24
N ALA A 47 -14.77 -7.71 4.92
CA ALA A 47 -14.29 -6.40 5.31
C ALA A 47 -14.55 -6.06 6.78
N ASP A 48 -15.54 -6.66 7.40
CA ASP A 48 -15.89 -6.38 8.79
C ASP A 48 -15.21 -7.36 9.73
N THR A 49 -13.96 -7.12 10.05
CA THR A 49 -13.26 -7.81 11.14
C THR A 49 -13.66 -7.25 12.51
N ILE A 50 -14.39 -6.13 12.54
CA ILE A 50 -14.84 -5.49 13.77
C ILE A 50 -15.97 -6.33 14.39
N GLY A 51 -15.70 -6.88 15.56
CA GLY A 51 -16.68 -7.69 16.28
C GLY A 51 -16.86 -9.11 15.75
N ASN A 52 -16.10 -9.53 14.75
CA ASN A 52 -16.08 -10.91 14.29
C ASN A 52 -15.38 -11.82 15.32
N PRO A 53 -16.08 -12.78 15.97
CA PRO A 53 -15.50 -13.57 17.04
C PRO A 53 -14.30 -14.42 16.61
N THR A 54 -14.30 -14.92 15.38
CA THR A 54 -13.20 -15.75 14.85
C THR A 54 -11.96 -14.90 14.63
N PHE A 55 -12.12 -13.72 14.03
CA PHE A 55 -11.01 -12.76 13.86
C PHE A 55 -10.46 -12.32 15.23
N GLU A 56 -11.32 -11.94 16.17
CA GLU A 56 -10.91 -11.50 17.50
C GLU A 56 -10.17 -12.59 18.28
N ALA A 57 -10.61 -13.84 18.18
CA ALA A 57 -9.93 -14.98 18.80
C ALA A 57 -8.53 -15.20 18.19
N ALA A 58 -8.42 -15.10 16.87
CA ALA A 58 -7.12 -15.22 16.18
C ALA A 58 -6.18 -14.09 16.57
N ARG A 59 -6.67 -12.84 16.54
CA ARG A 59 -5.91 -11.66 16.94
C ARG A 59 -5.36 -11.80 18.37
N GLN A 60 -6.22 -12.20 19.31
CA GLN A 60 -5.83 -12.40 20.71
C GLN A 60 -4.82 -13.53 20.87
N LYS A 61 -4.95 -14.61 20.11
CA LYS A 61 -4.02 -15.76 20.12
C LYS A 61 -2.58 -15.32 19.80
N TYR A 62 -2.43 -14.37 18.88
CA TYR A 62 -1.12 -13.84 18.48
C TYR A 62 -0.72 -12.57 19.25
N GLY A 63 -1.57 -12.08 20.19
CA GLY A 63 -1.29 -10.89 20.99
C GLY A 63 -1.33 -9.58 20.18
N LEU A 64 -2.02 -9.55 19.03
CA LEU A 64 -2.05 -8.40 18.15
C LEU A 64 -2.94 -7.28 18.70
N PRO A 65 -2.55 -6.00 18.56
CA PRO A 65 -3.38 -4.86 18.91
C PRO A 65 -4.75 -4.88 18.26
N LYS A 66 -5.73 -4.30 18.95
CA LYS A 66 -7.12 -4.26 18.46
C LYS A 66 -7.27 -3.35 17.26
N ASP A 67 -6.64 -2.21 17.29
CA ASP A 67 -6.73 -1.19 16.22
C ASP A 67 -5.43 -1.13 15.41
N MET A 68 -5.55 -0.93 14.10
CA MET A 68 -4.40 -0.86 13.20
C MET A 68 -3.43 0.28 13.58
N LYS A 69 -3.99 1.43 13.99
CA LYS A 69 -3.20 2.59 14.41
C LYS A 69 -2.30 2.34 15.63
N ASP A 70 -2.59 1.33 16.43
CA ASP A 70 -1.85 0.98 17.66
C ASP A 70 -0.85 -0.16 17.42
N GLY A 71 -0.67 -0.58 16.16
CA GLY A 71 0.14 -1.73 15.80
C GLY A 71 1.22 -1.44 14.76
N ALA A 72 1.83 -2.51 14.29
CA ALA A 72 2.80 -2.48 13.22
C ALA A 72 2.21 -3.04 11.93
N THR A 73 2.45 -2.37 10.83
CA THR A 73 2.09 -2.78 9.47
C THR A 73 3.34 -3.21 8.72
N LEU A 74 3.30 -4.37 8.11
CA LEU A 74 4.33 -4.83 7.17
C LEU A 74 3.97 -4.29 5.78
N HIS A 75 4.81 -3.44 5.20
CA HIS A 75 4.74 -3.14 3.77
C HIS A 75 5.41 -4.29 3.01
N ALA A 76 4.59 -5.17 2.45
CA ALA A 76 5.00 -6.32 1.67
C ALA A 76 5.39 -5.86 0.24
N PHE A 77 6.50 -5.10 0.17
CA PHE A 77 6.96 -4.43 -1.03
C PHE A 77 7.23 -5.43 -2.16
N GLU A 78 6.47 -5.30 -3.25
CA GLU A 78 6.48 -6.17 -4.43
C GLU A 78 6.19 -7.65 -4.16
N TRP A 79 5.53 -7.98 -3.07
CA TRP A 79 5.06 -9.32 -2.82
C TRP A 79 3.76 -9.58 -3.58
N SER A 80 3.68 -10.74 -4.19
CA SER A 80 2.43 -11.24 -4.73
C SER A 80 1.48 -11.70 -3.61
N PHE A 81 0.19 -11.81 -3.91
CA PHE A 81 -0.79 -12.36 -2.97
C PHE A 81 -0.41 -13.77 -2.51
N LYS A 82 0.19 -14.58 -3.38
CA LYS A 82 0.69 -15.91 -3.00
C LYS A 82 1.84 -15.85 -2.02
N THR A 83 2.81 -14.98 -2.27
CA THR A 83 3.93 -14.77 -1.36
C THR A 83 3.45 -14.30 0.01
N ILE A 84 2.47 -13.39 0.03
CA ILE A 84 1.86 -12.94 1.29
C ILE A 84 1.19 -14.13 1.99
N MET A 85 0.35 -14.90 1.29
CA MET A 85 -0.34 -16.08 1.86
C MET A 85 0.62 -17.09 2.47
N GLU A 86 1.74 -17.37 1.83
CA GLU A 86 2.75 -18.30 2.34
C GLU A 86 3.41 -17.82 3.64
N ASN A 87 3.47 -16.51 3.86
CA ASN A 87 4.12 -15.90 5.01
C ASN A 87 3.16 -15.43 6.12
N ILE A 88 1.83 -15.41 5.90
CA ILE A 88 0.83 -14.95 6.89
C ILE A 88 1.05 -15.55 8.29
N PRO A 89 1.31 -16.86 8.46
CA PRO A 89 1.51 -17.44 9.80
C PRO A 89 2.71 -16.84 10.53
N ASP A 90 3.78 -16.54 9.83
CA ASP A 90 5.00 -15.99 10.41
C ASP A 90 4.89 -14.48 10.64
N ILE A 91 4.18 -13.76 9.76
CA ILE A 91 3.85 -12.33 9.96
C ILE A 91 3.02 -12.16 11.24
N ALA A 92 1.99 -12.98 11.45
CA ALA A 92 1.17 -12.95 12.67
C ALA A 92 2.00 -13.26 13.92
N LYS A 93 2.87 -14.28 13.88
CA LYS A 93 3.79 -14.61 14.99
C LYS A 93 4.80 -13.51 15.27
N ALA A 94 5.21 -12.76 14.26
CA ALA A 94 6.12 -11.63 14.43
C ALA A 94 5.44 -10.43 15.12
N GLY A 95 4.11 -10.42 15.23
CA GLY A 95 3.36 -9.40 15.94
C GLY A 95 2.85 -8.25 15.06
N TYR A 96 2.94 -8.38 13.74
CA TYR A 96 2.31 -7.40 12.85
C TYR A 96 0.79 -7.43 12.99
N THR A 97 0.17 -6.27 12.91
CA THR A 97 -1.29 -6.09 13.00
C THR A 97 -1.94 -6.09 11.63
N SER A 98 -1.17 -5.64 10.64
CA SER A 98 -1.64 -5.46 9.26
C SER A 98 -0.54 -5.75 8.25
N ILE A 99 -0.97 -6.01 7.03
CA ILE A 99 -0.08 -6.12 5.85
C ILE A 99 -0.56 -5.09 4.84
N GLN A 100 0.35 -4.23 4.38
CA GLN A 100 0.12 -3.34 3.26
C GLN A 100 0.59 -4.03 1.98
N THR A 101 -0.30 -4.13 1.00
CA THR A 101 0.01 -4.65 -0.33
C THR A 101 0.55 -3.55 -1.25
N GLU A 102 1.11 -3.94 -2.37
CA GLU A 102 1.29 -3.07 -3.53
C GLU A 102 -0.05 -2.63 -4.12
N PRO A 103 -0.05 -1.66 -5.06
CA PRO A 103 -1.22 -1.35 -5.88
C PRO A 103 -1.76 -2.58 -6.60
N ILE A 104 -3.05 -2.84 -6.42
CA ILE A 104 -3.70 -4.08 -6.88
C ILE A 104 -4.43 -3.96 -8.21
N VAL A 105 -4.57 -2.74 -8.72
CA VAL A 105 -5.28 -2.49 -9.98
C VAL A 105 -4.46 -2.91 -11.19
N LYS A 106 -5.11 -3.01 -12.34
CA LYS A 106 -4.45 -3.28 -13.61
C LYS A 106 -3.43 -2.19 -13.94
N ILE A 107 -2.22 -2.58 -14.33
CA ILE A 107 -1.09 -1.70 -14.56
C ILE A 107 -0.47 -1.88 -15.94
N LYS A 108 0.34 -0.93 -16.34
CA LYS A 108 1.13 -1.00 -17.57
C LYS A 108 2.03 -2.23 -17.56
N ASP A 109 1.93 -3.06 -18.60
CA ASP A 109 2.75 -4.27 -18.73
C ASP A 109 4.17 -3.93 -19.18
N ASN A 110 5.14 -4.22 -18.34
CA ASN A 110 6.57 -4.06 -18.65
C ASN A 110 7.33 -5.38 -18.74
N ARG A 111 6.67 -6.53 -18.63
CA ARG A 111 7.32 -7.85 -18.65
C ARG A 111 8.23 -8.09 -19.84
N LYS A 112 7.96 -7.40 -20.95
CA LYS A 112 8.80 -7.47 -22.16
C LYS A 112 10.11 -6.68 -22.06
N LEU A 113 10.23 -5.80 -21.09
CA LEU A 113 11.47 -5.03 -20.88
C LEU A 113 12.55 -5.84 -20.18
N GLY A 114 12.21 -7.02 -19.66
CA GLY A 114 13.11 -8.11 -19.31
C GLY A 114 14.29 -7.74 -18.42
N THR A 115 14.12 -6.79 -17.54
CA THR A 115 15.29 -6.32 -16.79
C THR A 115 15.42 -7.06 -15.47
N GLY A 116 14.93 -8.11 -15.13
CA GLY A 116 15.19 -8.86 -13.89
C GLY A 116 15.62 -8.07 -12.64
N ASN A 117 15.56 -6.75 -12.71
CA ASN A 117 16.05 -5.85 -11.71
C ASN A 117 14.87 -5.01 -11.17
N TRP A 118 14.40 -5.35 -9.97
CA TRP A 118 13.32 -4.63 -9.30
C TRP A 118 13.57 -3.11 -9.24
N TYR A 119 14.79 -2.68 -9.02
CA TYR A 119 15.18 -1.28 -8.92
C TYR A 119 14.87 -0.45 -10.17
N LEU A 120 14.79 -1.09 -11.34
CA LEU A 120 14.44 -0.45 -12.61
C LEU A 120 12.96 -0.60 -12.96
N ASN A 121 12.21 -1.35 -12.18
CA ASN A 121 10.85 -1.77 -12.56
C ASN A 121 9.78 -1.57 -11.46
N TRP A 122 10.15 -1.42 -10.21
CA TRP A 122 9.23 -1.34 -9.08
C TRP A 122 8.12 -0.31 -9.28
N TYR A 123 8.42 0.85 -9.85
CA TYR A 123 7.48 1.95 -10.06
C TYR A 123 6.37 1.65 -11.08
N TYR A 124 6.42 0.53 -11.79
CA TYR A 124 5.36 0.16 -12.72
C TYR A 124 4.05 -0.21 -12.01
N VAL A 125 4.09 -0.65 -10.76
CA VAL A 125 2.87 -0.90 -9.98
C VAL A 125 2.07 0.38 -9.74
N TYR A 126 2.74 1.54 -9.81
CA TYR A 126 2.14 2.86 -9.70
C TYR A 126 1.71 3.45 -11.06
N GLN A 127 1.57 2.62 -12.09
CA GLN A 127 1.10 3.04 -13.41
C GLN A 127 -0.20 2.33 -13.83
N PRO A 128 -1.34 2.66 -13.18
CA PRO A 128 -2.64 2.08 -13.54
C PRO A 128 -2.99 2.28 -15.01
N THR A 129 -3.69 1.29 -15.58
CA THR A 129 -4.27 1.36 -16.93
C THR A 129 -5.78 1.18 -16.91
N ASP A 130 -6.33 0.68 -15.80
CA ASP A 130 -7.76 0.48 -15.59
C ASP A 130 -8.07 0.44 -14.08
N MET A 131 -9.33 0.69 -13.71
CA MET A 131 -9.85 0.55 -12.35
C MET A 131 -10.43 -0.86 -12.13
N SER A 132 -9.68 -1.89 -12.46
CA SER A 132 -10.03 -3.29 -12.20
C SER A 132 -8.96 -3.98 -11.37
N ILE A 133 -9.37 -4.89 -10.47
CA ILE A 133 -8.46 -5.58 -9.55
C ILE A 133 -7.71 -6.69 -10.27
N GLY A 134 -6.42 -6.77 -10.02
CA GLY A 134 -5.51 -7.80 -10.52
C GLY A 134 -4.48 -7.28 -11.51
N ASN A 135 -3.22 -7.68 -11.29
CA ASN A 135 -2.12 -7.38 -12.21
C ASN A 135 -1.06 -8.49 -12.15
N TYR A 136 -0.10 -8.42 -13.07
CA TYR A 136 0.92 -9.46 -13.20
C TYR A 136 1.95 -9.48 -12.06
N VAL A 137 1.99 -8.47 -11.21
CA VAL A 137 2.88 -8.40 -10.05
C VAL A 137 2.25 -9.09 -8.85
N VAL A 138 1.05 -8.66 -8.50
CA VAL A 138 0.42 -9.11 -7.25
C VAL A 138 -0.44 -10.36 -7.42
N GLY A 139 -1.06 -10.55 -8.58
CA GLY A 139 -1.96 -11.68 -8.84
C GLY A 139 -3.37 -11.26 -9.26
N SER A 140 -4.30 -12.20 -9.24
CA SER A 140 -5.69 -12.02 -9.63
C SER A 140 -6.57 -11.53 -8.49
N GLU A 141 -7.77 -11.04 -8.82
CA GLU A 141 -8.79 -10.66 -7.83
C GLU A 141 -9.20 -11.84 -6.94
N ASP A 142 -9.29 -13.06 -7.49
CA ASP A 142 -9.61 -14.25 -6.69
C ASP A 142 -8.50 -14.57 -5.67
N GLU A 143 -7.23 -14.44 -6.07
CA GLU A 143 -6.09 -14.59 -5.16
C GLU A 143 -6.07 -13.51 -4.08
N PHE A 144 -6.48 -12.28 -4.42
CA PHE A 144 -6.67 -11.20 -3.44
C PHE A 144 -7.71 -11.58 -2.37
N LYS A 145 -8.88 -12.07 -2.78
CA LYS A 145 -9.93 -12.54 -1.87
C LYS A 145 -9.46 -13.68 -0.97
N GLU A 146 -8.72 -14.64 -1.53
CA GLU A 146 -8.16 -15.74 -0.75
C GLU A 146 -7.13 -15.25 0.26
N MET A 147 -6.26 -14.34 -0.11
CA MET A 147 -5.27 -13.72 0.76
C MET A 147 -5.93 -12.97 1.93
N CYS A 148 -6.90 -12.12 1.66
CA CYS A 148 -7.64 -11.40 2.70
C CYS A 148 -8.31 -12.37 3.69
N LYS A 149 -9.00 -13.37 3.17
CA LYS A 149 -9.63 -14.41 3.99
C LYS A 149 -8.62 -15.14 4.88
N LEU A 150 -7.46 -15.50 4.34
CA LEU A 150 -6.42 -16.18 5.11
C LEU A 150 -5.83 -15.24 6.16
N ALA A 151 -5.56 -13.99 5.83
CA ALA A 151 -5.06 -12.99 6.78
C ALA A 151 -6.01 -12.84 7.98
N HIS A 152 -7.31 -12.72 7.72
CA HIS A 152 -8.33 -12.63 8.77
C HIS A 152 -8.37 -13.86 9.69
N GLN A 153 -8.10 -15.06 9.17
CA GLN A 153 -8.01 -16.29 10.01
C GLN A 153 -6.83 -16.24 10.99
N TYR A 154 -5.82 -15.42 10.71
CA TYR A 154 -4.67 -15.20 11.58
C TYR A 154 -4.75 -13.89 12.38
N GLY A 155 -5.86 -13.17 12.30
CA GLY A 155 -6.07 -11.89 13.00
C GLY A 155 -5.32 -10.71 12.41
N LEU A 156 -4.84 -10.84 11.18
CA LEU A 156 -4.18 -9.78 10.41
C LEU A 156 -5.20 -9.04 9.54
N ARG A 157 -4.98 -7.76 9.32
CA ARG A 157 -5.76 -6.92 8.41
C ARG A 157 -4.97 -6.59 7.16
N ILE A 158 -5.69 -6.29 6.08
CA ILE A 158 -5.09 -5.92 4.80
C ILE A 158 -5.33 -4.45 4.51
N ILE A 159 -4.25 -3.72 4.28
CA ILE A 159 -4.24 -2.34 3.78
C ILE A 159 -3.82 -2.40 2.31
N VAL A 160 -4.60 -1.83 1.43
CA VAL A 160 -4.28 -1.78 -0.01
C VAL A 160 -3.68 -0.42 -0.35
N ASP A 161 -2.58 -0.45 -1.09
CA ASP A 161 -2.02 0.76 -1.69
C ASP A 161 -2.87 1.17 -2.90
N SER A 162 -3.50 2.34 -2.84
CA SER A 162 -4.43 2.85 -3.84
C SER A 162 -3.85 4.03 -4.60
N VAL A 163 -3.60 3.84 -5.89
CA VAL A 163 -3.19 4.91 -6.80
C VAL A 163 -4.44 5.65 -7.27
N SER A 164 -4.86 6.65 -6.49
CA SER A 164 -6.12 7.37 -6.71
C SER A 164 -5.94 8.72 -7.40
N ASN A 165 -4.70 9.19 -7.57
CA ASN A 165 -4.38 10.47 -8.18
C ASN A 165 -4.24 10.40 -9.71
N HIS A 166 -3.70 9.33 -10.25
CA HIS A 166 -3.25 9.31 -11.64
C HIS A 166 -3.32 7.92 -12.28
N PHE A 167 -3.18 7.91 -13.60
CA PHE A 167 -2.92 6.73 -14.42
C PHE A 167 -1.50 6.78 -15.00
N THR A 168 -1.14 5.73 -15.74
CA THR A 168 0.16 5.61 -16.41
C THR A 168 0.52 6.85 -17.24
N SER A 169 1.81 7.07 -17.45
CA SER A 169 2.30 8.13 -18.36
C SER A 169 2.00 7.85 -19.84
N ASP A 170 1.73 6.61 -20.20
CA ASP A 170 1.46 6.16 -21.57
C ASP A 170 -0.05 6.06 -21.82
N PHE A 171 -0.62 7.12 -22.39
CA PHE A 171 -2.06 7.17 -22.66
C PHE A 171 -2.57 6.06 -23.58
N ASP A 172 -1.70 5.55 -24.45
CA ASP A 172 -2.12 4.56 -25.45
C ASP A 172 -2.44 3.19 -24.85
N VAL A 173 -1.89 2.88 -23.67
CA VAL A 173 -2.15 1.63 -22.96
C VAL A 173 -3.28 1.73 -21.93
N ILE A 174 -3.85 2.91 -21.71
CA ILE A 174 -5.05 3.07 -20.88
C ILE A 174 -6.22 2.35 -21.53
N GLU A 175 -7.05 1.69 -20.72
CA GLU A 175 -8.06 0.78 -21.20
C GLU A 175 -9.51 1.28 -20.98
N GLY A 176 -10.41 0.66 -21.71
CA GLY A 176 -11.86 0.83 -21.54
C GLY A 176 -12.34 2.28 -21.63
N LYS A 177 -13.27 2.63 -20.76
CA LYS A 177 -13.84 3.99 -20.69
C LYS A 177 -12.79 5.05 -20.29
N TRP A 178 -11.74 4.62 -19.59
CA TRP A 178 -10.71 5.52 -19.09
C TRP A 178 -9.79 6.06 -20.19
N LYS A 179 -9.77 5.46 -21.36
CA LYS A 179 -9.07 5.99 -22.54
C LYS A 179 -9.81 7.19 -23.16
N ASN A 180 -10.14 8.15 -22.33
CA ASN A 180 -10.83 9.39 -22.72
C ASN A 180 -10.19 10.57 -21.97
N LYS A 181 -9.56 11.47 -22.71
CA LYS A 181 -8.84 12.63 -22.15
C LYS A 181 -9.72 13.56 -21.31
N ALA A 182 -11.04 13.50 -21.44
CA ALA A 182 -11.96 14.30 -20.63
C ALA A 182 -11.93 13.93 -19.14
N TYR A 183 -11.46 12.73 -18.80
CA TYR A 183 -11.33 12.24 -17.42
C TYR A 183 -9.98 12.60 -16.76
N TYR A 184 -9.19 13.41 -17.42
CA TYR A 184 -7.89 13.87 -16.91
C TYR A 184 -7.83 15.39 -16.93
N HIS A 185 -7.06 15.95 -16.01
CA HIS A 185 -6.72 17.37 -16.05
C HIS A 185 -5.89 17.70 -17.29
N GLU A 186 -5.52 18.99 -17.43
CA GLU A 186 -4.77 19.46 -18.59
C GLU A 186 -3.45 18.66 -18.78
N ASP A 187 -3.10 18.40 -20.04
CA ASP A 187 -1.84 17.73 -20.40
C ASP A 187 -0.64 18.64 -20.15
N LYS A 188 -0.39 18.95 -18.89
CA LYS A 188 0.66 19.83 -18.40
C LYS A 188 1.36 19.18 -17.20
N GLN A 189 2.65 19.39 -17.08
CA GLN A 189 3.43 18.91 -15.94
C GLN A 189 3.35 19.89 -14.78
N ILE A 190 3.45 19.37 -13.54
CA ILE A 190 3.69 20.20 -12.37
C ILE A 190 5.00 20.96 -12.57
N SER A 191 4.95 22.26 -12.38
CA SER A 191 6.11 23.17 -12.52
C SER A 191 6.52 23.80 -11.18
N ASP A 192 5.60 23.89 -10.24
CA ASP A 192 5.83 24.43 -8.90
C ASP A 192 5.05 23.64 -7.85
N TYR A 193 5.75 22.76 -7.13
CA TYR A 193 5.17 21.96 -6.05
C TYR A 193 4.70 22.77 -4.85
N ASN A 194 5.09 24.05 -4.74
CA ASN A 194 4.57 24.95 -3.70
C ASN A 194 3.27 25.67 -4.11
N ASN A 195 2.85 25.53 -5.35
CA ASN A 195 1.56 26.02 -5.82
C ASN A 195 0.53 24.90 -5.77
N ARG A 196 -0.48 25.03 -4.91
CA ARG A 196 -1.50 23.98 -4.71
C ARG A 196 -2.25 23.65 -5.99
N GLU A 197 -2.68 24.65 -6.77
CA GLU A 197 -3.36 24.42 -8.03
C GLU A 197 -2.45 23.67 -9.02
N ASP A 198 -1.19 24.10 -9.16
CA ASP A 198 -0.22 23.43 -10.02
C ASP A 198 0.03 21.96 -9.56
N CYS A 199 0.13 21.77 -8.26
CA CYS A 199 0.40 20.47 -7.66
C CYS A 199 -0.76 19.47 -7.80
N THR A 200 -2.01 19.94 -7.86
CA THR A 200 -3.21 19.09 -7.84
C THR A 200 -3.97 19.01 -9.16
N GLN A 201 -3.62 19.84 -10.13
CA GLN A 201 -4.34 19.91 -11.42
C GLN A 201 -3.43 19.57 -12.61
N HIS A 202 -2.21 19.10 -12.36
CA HIS A 202 -1.26 18.79 -13.41
C HIS A 202 -0.54 17.45 -13.15
N LYS A 203 0.07 16.94 -14.20
CA LYS A 203 0.73 15.63 -14.21
C LYS A 203 1.94 15.57 -13.28
N LEU A 204 1.93 14.63 -12.36
CA LEU A 204 3.07 14.22 -11.57
C LEU A 204 3.97 13.34 -12.43
N SER A 205 5.20 13.77 -12.70
CA SER A 205 6.21 12.97 -13.42
C SER A 205 5.73 12.35 -14.75
N GLY A 206 4.83 13.02 -15.47
CA GLY A 206 4.29 12.55 -16.74
C GLY A 206 3.07 11.64 -16.63
N LEU A 207 2.69 11.23 -15.45
CA LEU A 207 1.52 10.40 -15.17
C LEU A 207 0.24 11.18 -15.46
N TRP A 208 -0.75 10.55 -16.11
CA TRP A 208 -2.01 11.20 -16.44
C TRP A 208 -2.84 11.45 -15.20
N ASP A 209 -2.94 12.71 -14.84
CA ASP A 209 -3.61 13.20 -13.64
C ASP A 209 -5.13 13.10 -13.79
N LEU A 210 -5.79 12.38 -12.89
CA LEU A 210 -7.24 12.18 -12.93
C LEU A 210 -7.97 13.49 -12.61
N ASN A 211 -8.98 13.82 -13.41
CA ASN A 211 -9.83 14.97 -13.13
C ASN A 211 -10.75 14.68 -11.94
N THR A 212 -10.25 14.95 -10.75
CA THR A 212 -10.95 14.74 -9.47
C THR A 212 -12.19 15.62 -9.30
N GLN A 213 -12.43 16.56 -10.21
CA GLN A 213 -13.64 17.39 -10.30
C GLN A 213 -14.70 16.82 -11.26
N ASP A 214 -14.46 15.61 -11.81
CA ASP A 214 -15.40 14.89 -12.69
C ASP A 214 -16.12 13.78 -11.91
N ASP A 215 -17.44 13.80 -11.96
CA ASP A 215 -18.28 12.84 -11.23
C ASP A 215 -18.03 11.39 -11.69
N THR A 216 -17.76 11.16 -12.99
CA THR A 216 -17.49 9.80 -13.51
C THR A 216 -16.18 9.24 -12.97
N VAL A 217 -15.16 10.09 -12.80
CA VAL A 217 -13.88 9.72 -12.20
C VAL A 217 -14.09 9.40 -10.73
N THR A 218 -14.82 10.25 -10.02
CA THR A 218 -15.15 10.06 -8.60
C THR A 218 -15.94 8.78 -8.36
N GLU A 219 -17.01 8.54 -9.11
CA GLU A 219 -17.81 7.30 -9.03
C GLU A 219 -16.97 6.06 -9.33
N GLY A 220 -16.15 6.11 -10.38
CA GLY A 220 -15.32 4.97 -10.76
C GLY A 220 -14.30 4.58 -9.70
N MET A 221 -13.64 5.55 -9.08
CA MET A 221 -12.71 5.30 -7.98
C MET A 221 -13.45 4.84 -6.72
N HIS A 222 -14.57 5.44 -6.40
CA HIS A 222 -15.41 5.00 -5.26
C HIS A 222 -15.84 3.54 -5.43
N ASP A 223 -16.34 3.16 -6.61
CA ASP A 223 -16.77 1.80 -6.90
C ASP A 223 -15.62 0.79 -6.76
N LEU A 224 -14.43 1.13 -7.25
CA LEU A 224 -13.22 0.32 -7.08
C LEU A 224 -12.90 0.10 -5.60
N LEU A 225 -12.91 1.15 -4.80
CA LEU A 225 -12.56 1.06 -3.37
C LEU A 225 -13.62 0.28 -2.60
N VAL A 226 -14.91 0.48 -2.90
CA VAL A 226 -16.01 -0.31 -2.31
C VAL A 226 -15.88 -1.78 -2.67
N GLN A 227 -15.56 -2.10 -3.94
CA GLN A 227 -15.31 -3.48 -4.37
C GLN A 227 -14.11 -4.08 -3.64
N THR A 228 -13.01 -3.33 -3.51
CA THR A 228 -11.81 -3.79 -2.81
C THR A 228 -12.09 -4.11 -1.35
N VAL A 229 -12.92 -3.30 -0.67
CA VAL A 229 -13.38 -3.59 0.70
C VAL A 229 -14.30 -4.80 0.74
N ALA A 230 -15.21 -4.95 -0.23
CA ALA A 230 -16.09 -6.13 -0.34
C ALA A 230 -15.29 -7.42 -0.56
N ASP A 231 -14.15 -7.33 -1.23
CA ASP A 231 -13.23 -8.44 -1.47
C ASP A 231 -12.33 -8.78 -0.28
N GLY A 232 -12.32 -7.91 0.75
CA GLY A 232 -11.69 -8.21 2.03
C GLY A 232 -10.64 -7.23 2.52
N ALA A 233 -10.39 -6.11 1.84
CA ALA A 233 -9.51 -5.07 2.36
C ALA A 233 -10.10 -4.43 3.63
N ASP A 234 -9.25 -4.14 4.59
CA ASP A 234 -9.62 -3.48 5.85
C ASP A 234 -9.25 -1.99 5.85
N GLY A 235 -8.35 -1.59 4.99
CA GLY A 235 -7.86 -0.22 4.95
C GLY A 235 -7.20 0.15 3.63
N PHE A 236 -6.85 1.44 3.52
CA PHE A 236 -6.13 1.97 2.35
C PHE A 236 -4.97 2.87 2.76
N ARG A 237 -3.91 2.79 1.98
CA ARG A 237 -2.92 3.85 1.80
C ARG A 237 -3.22 4.53 0.48
N TYR A 238 -3.36 5.84 0.45
CA TYR A 238 -3.57 6.60 -0.78
C TYR A 238 -2.24 7.18 -1.25
N ASP A 239 -1.78 6.66 -2.38
CA ASP A 239 -0.59 7.13 -3.07
C ASP A 239 -0.75 8.59 -3.52
N ALA A 240 0.33 9.37 -3.43
CA ALA A 240 0.38 10.75 -3.90
C ALA A 240 -0.80 11.63 -3.40
N ALA A 241 -1.30 11.38 -2.18
CA ALA A 241 -2.52 12.03 -1.68
C ALA A 241 -2.46 13.56 -1.67
N LYS A 242 -1.27 14.16 -1.50
CA LYS A 242 -1.11 15.62 -1.56
C LYS A 242 -1.42 16.22 -2.94
N HIS A 243 -1.40 15.40 -3.98
CA HIS A 243 -1.68 15.79 -5.36
C HIS A 243 -3.17 15.77 -5.70
N ILE A 244 -4.03 15.47 -4.72
CA ILE A 244 -5.48 15.58 -4.83
C ILE A 244 -5.92 16.72 -3.92
N GLU A 245 -6.67 17.68 -4.46
CA GLU A 245 -7.14 18.85 -3.72
C GLU A 245 -8.11 18.48 -2.59
N LEU A 246 -8.06 19.26 -1.52
CA LEU A 246 -9.05 19.19 -0.44
C LEU A 246 -10.37 19.84 -0.88
N SER A 247 -11.49 19.40 -0.32
CA SER A 247 -12.82 19.84 -0.73
C SER A 247 -13.11 21.34 -0.49
N ASP A 248 -12.30 22.03 0.30
CA ASP A 248 -12.37 23.48 0.48
C ASP A 248 -11.50 24.28 -0.51
N GLU A 249 -10.65 23.62 -1.28
CA GLU A 249 -9.86 24.25 -2.35
C GLU A 249 -10.71 24.42 -3.61
N VAL A 250 -10.55 25.57 -4.30
CA VAL A 250 -11.32 25.92 -5.50
C VAL A 250 -10.35 26.22 -6.63
N PHE A 251 -10.31 25.36 -7.63
CA PHE A 251 -9.45 25.52 -8.80
C PHE A 251 -10.29 25.51 -10.09
N GLY A 252 -9.94 26.39 -11.02
CA GLY A 252 -10.75 26.58 -12.23
C GLY A 252 -12.22 26.97 -11.97
N GLY A 253 -12.52 27.55 -10.79
CA GLY A 253 -13.87 27.91 -10.36
C GLY A 253 -14.73 26.72 -9.90
N LYS A 254 -14.15 25.55 -9.67
CA LYS A 254 -14.81 24.34 -9.19
C LYS A 254 -14.19 23.85 -7.89
N GLN A 255 -15.01 23.23 -7.06
CA GLN A 255 -14.59 22.42 -5.92
C GLN A 255 -14.61 20.94 -6.31
N SER A 256 -13.75 20.17 -5.68
CA SER A 256 -13.77 18.70 -5.77
C SER A 256 -14.51 18.13 -4.56
N HIS A 257 -15.35 17.13 -4.80
CA HIS A 257 -15.94 16.29 -3.77
C HIS A 257 -15.33 14.89 -3.76
N TYR A 258 -14.19 14.74 -4.41
CA TYR A 258 -13.54 13.44 -4.62
C TYR A 258 -13.24 12.74 -3.30
N TRP A 259 -12.53 13.40 -2.39
CA TRP A 259 -12.25 12.84 -1.07
C TRP A 259 -13.53 12.53 -0.28
N ASP A 260 -14.51 13.43 -0.33
CA ASP A 260 -15.78 13.25 0.39
C ASP A 260 -16.51 11.97 -0.06
N ALA A 261 -16.40 11.63 -1.33
CA ALA A 261 -17.02 10.44 -1.90
C ALA A 261 -16.15 9.19 -1.70
N ILE A 262 -14.90 9.20 -2.14
CA ILE A 262 -14.09 7.98 -2.19
C ILE A 262 -13.73 7.44 -0.81
N LEU A 263 -13.68 8.28 0.22
CA LEU A 263 -13.43 7.86 1.60
C LEU A 263 -14.64 7.18 2.27
N GLN A 264 -15.85 7.24 1.66
CA GLN A 264 -17.04 6.53 2.12
C GLN A 264 -17.10 5.08 1.60
N ASN A 265 -15.98 4.41 1.54
CA ASN A 265 -15.82 3.08 0.94
C ASN A 265 -16.03 1.92 1.94
N GLY A 266 -16.12 2.21 3.24
CA GLY A 266 -16.33 1.21 4.29
C GLY A 266 -15.07 0.65 4.93
N ALA A 267 -13.89 1.12 4.57
CA ALA A 267 -12.63 0.74 5.20
C ALA A 267 -12.59 1.16 6.68
N GLN A 268 -11.85 0.39 7.48
CA GLN A 268 -11.71 0.62 8.92
C GLN A 268 -10.65 1.67 9.23
N TYR A 269 -9.59 1.73 8.44
CA TYR A 269 -8.45 2.61 8.61
C TYR A 269 -7.95 3.10 7.26
N GLN A 270 -7.73 4.41 7.13
CA GLN A 270 -7.29 5.01 5.88
C GLN A 270 -6.21 6.03 6.14
N TYR A 271 -5.18 6.07 5.31
CA TYR A 271 -4.15 7.08 5.41
C TYR A 271 -3.59 7.48 4.06
N GLY A 272 -3.11 8.71 3.98
CA GLY A 272 -2.51 9.25 2.77
C GLY A 272 -1.00 9.34 2.83
N GLU A 273 -0.36 9.15 1.68
CA GLU A 273 0.99 9.62 1.48
C GLU A 273 0.96 11.13 1.22
N VAL A 274 1.43 11.89 2.18
CA VAL A 274 1.46 13.35 2.09
C VAL A 274 2.89 13.79 2.34
N LEU A 275 3.66 13.88 1.25
CA LEU A 275 5.03 14.38 1.32
C LEU A 275 5.03 15.89 1.57
N GLU A 276 5.85 16.32 2.49
CA GLU A 276 5.97 17.71 2.91
C GLU A 276 6.53 18.62 1.81
N ASP A 277 5.95 19.78 1.69
CA ASP A 277 6.46 20.94 0.98
C ASP A 277 5.94 22.23 1.66
N ALA A 278 6.28 23.41 1.11
CA ALA A 278 6.00 24.68 1.78
C ALA A 278 4.51 24.99 1.99
N ASN A 279 3.63 24.44 1.17
CA ASN A 279 2.21 24.79 1.14
C ASN A 279 1.27 23.60 1.28
N VAL A 280 1.80 22.40 1.52
CA VAL A 280 0.96 21.23 1.81
C VAL A 280 0.31 21.40 3.18
N ARG A 281 -0.95 21.02 3.27
CA ARG A 281 -1.78 21.14 4.48
C ARG A 281 -1.85 19.81 5.22
N GLU A 282 -0.69 19.34 5.71
CA GLU A 282 -0.53 17.99 6.30
C GLU A 282 -1.56 17.72 7.41
N ALA A 283 -1.78 18.69 8.28
CA ALA A 283 -2.75 18.55 9.37
C ALA A 283 -4.20 18.38 8.86
N ASP A 284 -4.56 19.02 7.75
CA ASP A 284 -5.89 18.90 7.17
C ASP A 284 -6.10 17.55 6.52
N TYR A 285 -5.11 17.05 5.77
CA TYR A 285 -5.14 15.66 5.27
C TYR A 285 -5.19 14.64 6.40
N ALA A 286 -4.40 14.81 7.45
CA ALA A 286 -4.43 13.92 8.61
C ALA A 286 -5.79 13.91 9.31
N ASN A 287 -6.44 15.07 9.42
CA ASN A 287 -7.80 15.20 9.97
C ASN A 287 -8.83 14.55 9.05
N LEU A 288 -8.71 14.75 7.73
CA LEU A 288 -9.59 14.16 6.73
C LEU A 288 -9.60 12.63 6.84
N PHE A 289 -8.45 11.99 6.76
CA PHE A 289 -8.34 10.53 6.87
C PHE A 289 -8.77 9.99 8.23
N ASN A 290 -8.40 10.69 9.31
CA ASN A 290 -8.79 10.28 10.66
C ASN A 290 -10.30 10.33 10.89
N SER A 291 -10.98 11.34 10.33
CA SER A 291 -12.44 11.51 10.50
C SER A 291 -13.27 10.61 9.59
N SER A 292 -12.67 10.12 8.50
CA SER A 292 -13.37 9.33 7.47
C SER A 292 -13.45 7.84 7.78
N SER A 293 -12.75 7.37 8.80
CA SER A 293 -12.66 5.95 9.12
C SER A 293 -13.08 5.67 10.56
N PRO A 294 -13.82 4.58 10.81
CA PRO A 294 -14.36 4.28 12.15
C PRO A 294 -13.27 3.95 13.18
N ARG A 295 -12.06 3.63 12.75
CA ARG A 295 -10.92 3.32 13.62
C ARG A 295 -9.74 4.26 13.43
N GLY A 296 -10.02 5.44 12.92
CA GLY A 296 -9.03 6.47 12.67
C GLY A 296 -8.27 6.31 11.36
N GLY A 297 -7.33 7.19 11.18
CA GLY A 297 -6.50 7.29 9.99
C GLY A 297 -5.46 8.39 10.18
N GLY A 298 -4.72 8.71 9.15
CA GLY A 298 -3.69 9.73 9.26
C GLY A 298 -2.93 9.95 7.95
N ILE A 299 -1.69 10.35 8.08
CA ILE A 299 -0.76 10.48 6.95
C ILE A 299 0.61 9.90 7.29
N THR A 300 1.39 9.56 6.26
CA THR A 300 2.82 9.31 6.45
C THR A 300 3.50 10.58 6.95
N ASP A 301 4.13 10.49 8.13
CA ASP A 301 4.85 11.64 8.71
C ASP A 301 6.29 11.63 8.19
N SER A 302 6.50 12.29 7.05
CA SER A 302 7.82 12.34 6.39
C SER A 302 8.84 13.12 7.20
N SER A 303 8.45 14.22 7.85
CA SER A 303 9.33 14.97 8.76
C SER A 303 9.85 14.10 9.89
N TYR A 304 8.96 13.32 10.50
CA TYR A 304 9.33 12.38 11.57
C TYR A 304 10.26 11.27 11.04
N GLY A 305 9.91 10.66 9.90
CA GLY A 305 10.73 9.63 9.28
C GLY A 305 12.14 10.13 8.94
N HIS A 306 12.28 11.34 8.41
CA HIS A 306 13.57 11.98 8.15
C HIS A 306 14.37 12.18 9.44
N GLU A 307 13.73 12.65 10.52
CA GLU A 307 14.38 12.85 11.82
C GLU A 307 14.88 11.53 12.40
N VAL A 308 14.06 10.48 12.35
CA VAL A 308 14.45 9.13 12.79
C VAL A 308 15.63 8.59 11.98
N ARG A 309 15.61 8.73 10.65
CA ARG A 309 16.73 8.32 9.80
C ARG A 309 18.00 9.04 10.13
N ASN A 310 17.95 10.36 10.31
CA ASN A 310 19.11 11.16 10.68
C ASN A 310 19.66 10.72 12.05
N ALA A 311 18.79 10.49 13.03
CA ALA A 311 19.20 10.02 14.35
C ALA A 311 19.96 8.68 14.26
N VAL A 312 19.45 7.76 13.46
CA VAL A 312 20.06 6.44 13.24
C VAL A 312 21.38 6.59 12.48
N GLN A 313 21.40 7.33 11.37
CA GLN A 313 22.60 7.52 10.54
C GLN A 313 23.74 8.16 11.30
N PHE A 314 23.47 9.20 12.09
CA PHE A 314 24.47 9.91 12.86
C PHE A 314 24.69 9.33 14.26
N LYS A 315 24.06 8.19 14.57
CA LYS A 315 24.21 7.46 15.85
C LYS A 315 23.80 8.30 17.07
N ASN A 316 22.85 9.20 16.87
CA ASN A 316 22.27 10.03 17.91
C ASN A 316 20.89 9.52 18.31
N LEU A 317 20.85 8.47 19.13
CA LEU A 317 19.62 7.79 19.54
C LEU A 317 18.93 8.46 20.74
N GLY A 318 18.96 9.79 20.83
CA GLY A 318 18.24 10.54 21.85
C GLY A 318 16.72 10.38 21.70
N THR A 319 16.02 10.25 22.83
CA THR A 319 14.57 9.99 22.87
C THR A 319 13.77 11.02 22.06
N SER A 320 14.19 12.28 22.04
CA SER A 320 13.49 13.36 21.32
C SER A 320 13.35 13.10 19.82
N HIS A 321 14.31 12.40 19.20
CA HIS A 321 14.26 12.06 17.79
C HIS A 321 13.17 11.04 17.45
N PHE A 322 12.67 10.32 18.44
CA PHE A 322 11.64 9.30 18.29
C PHE A 322 10.28 9.72 18.83
N THR A 323 10.17 10.90 19.44
CA THR A 323 8.94 11.36 20.10
C THR A 323 8.43 12.71 19.60
N SER A 324 9.16 13.35 18.67
CA SER A 324 8.80 14.70 18.20
C SER A 324 8.12 14.64 16.85
N HIS A 325 6.85 14.99 16.82
CA HIS A 325 6.07 15.18 15.61
C HIS A 325 5.82 16.67 15.39
N SER A 326 6.22 17.21 14.25
CA SER A 326 6.15 18.66 13.98
C SER A 326 4.94 19.08 13.15
N LYS A 327 4.37 18.18 12.38
CA LYS A 327 3.33 18.50 11.39
C LYS A 327 1.96 17.93 11.75
N VAL A 328 1.94 16.73 12.30
CA VAL A 328 0.72 16.04 12.71
C VAL A 328 0.84 15.56 14.14
N THR A 329 -0.30 15.25 14.77
CA THR A 329 -0.29 14.65 16.09
C THR A 329 0.04 13.16 15.99
N GLU A 330 0.72 12.64 17.01
CA GLU A 330 1.20 11.25 17.05
C GLU A 330 0.11 10.22 16.71
N ASP A 331 -1.13 10.45 17.15
CA ASP A 331 -2.29 9.57 16.93
C ASP A 331 -2.80 9.52 15.48
N LYS A 332 -2.32 10.44 14.62
CA LYS A 332 -2.64 10.53 13.19
C LYS A 332 -1.42 10.34 12.30
N SER A 333 -0.33 9.90 12.89
CA SER A 333 0.94 9.68 12.20
C SER A 333 1.09 8.21 11.82
N VAL A 334 1.54 7.96 10.59
CA VAL A 334 2.11 6.69 10.16
C VAL A 334 3.62 6.83 10.20
N ASN A 335 4.23 6.13 11.13
CA ASN A 335 5.63 6.25 11.50
C ASN A 335 6.49 5.23 10.77
N TRP A 336 7.60 5.65 10.21
CA TRP A 336 8.50 4.79 9.46
C TRP A 336 9.97 5.20 9.67
N VAL A 337 10.88 4.29 9.40
CA VAL A 337 12.33 4.53 9.36
C VAL A 337 12.79 4.72 7.92
N GLU A 338 12.24 3.94 7.03
CA GLU A 338 12.45 4.02 5.59
C GLU A 338 11.19 3.59 4.83
N SER A 339 11.05 4.08 3.62
CA SER A 339 10.01 3.70 2.67
C SER A 339 10.65 3.14 1.39
N HIS A 340 9.82 2.54 0.52
CA HIS A 340 10.26 2.10 -0.81
C HIS A 340 10.84 3.26 -1.64
N ASP A 341 10.28 4.46 -1.54
CA ASP A 341 10.77 5.64 -2.25
C ASP A 341 12.16 6.07 -1.78
N ASN A 342 12.35 6.20 -0.48
CA ASN A 342 13.68 6.53 0.04
C ASN A 342 14.71 5.47 -0.33
N PHE A 343 14.33 4.20 -0.28
CA PHE A 343 15.21 3.09 -0.57
C PHE A 343 15.53 2.98 -2.06
N ALA A 344 14.53 3.15 -2.94
CA ALA A 344 14.68 2.96 -4.38
C ALA A 344 15.20 4.20 -5.14
N ASN A 345 14.81 5.40 -4.74
CA ASN A 345 15.09 6.61 -5.52
C ASN A 345 16.45 7.24 -5.26
N GLY A 346 17.24 6.72 -4.36
CA GLY A 346 18.61 7.18 -4.18
C GLY A 346 18.74 8.59 -3.59
N GLU A 347 17.86 8.97 -2.68
CA GLU A 347 17.90 10.26 -2.00
C GLU A 347 19.16 10.44 -1.14
N ALA A 348 19.67 11.67 -1.01
CA ALA A 348 20.74 11.99 -0.10
C ALA A 348 20.41 11.54 1.33
N ASN A 349 21.37 10.97 2.05
CA ASN A 349 21.19 10.33 3.34
C ASN A 349 20.31 9.08 3.30
N ILE A 350 20.51 8.26 2.33
CA ILE A 350 19.65 7.15 1.96
C ILE A 350 19.73 6.03 2.98
N PRO A 351 18.60 5.41 3.31
CA PRO A 351 18.55 4.16 4.07
C PRO A 351 19.40 3.02 3.51
N GLN A 352 19.69 3.02 2.21
CA GLN A 352 20.58 2.04 1.60
C GLN A 352 21.99 1.99 2.20
N GLU A 353 22.44 3.11 2.76
CA GLU A 353 23.72 3.20 3.45
C GLU A 353 23.64 2.78 4.91
N LEU A 354 22.44 2.66 5.45
CA LEU A 354 22.23 2.19 6.82
C LEU A 354 22.37 0.68 6.89
N SER A 355 23.18 0.20 7.83
CA SER A 355 23.27 -1.23 8.08
C SER A 355 21.97 -1.76 8.67
N ASP A 356 21.72 -3.06 8.49
CA ASP A 356 20.56 -3.72 9.09
C ASP A 356 20.50 -3.56 10.62
N GLU A 357 21.63 -3.42 11.26
CA GLU A 357 21.71 -3.16 12.71
C GLU A 357 21.12 -1.79 13.05
N TRP A 358 21.47 -0.75 12.29
CA TRP A 358 20.98 0.61 12.56
C TRP A 358 19.50 0.76 12.19
N ILE A 359 19.05 0.11 11.14
CA ILE A 359 17.61 0.03 10.81
C ILE A 359 16.82 -0.61 11.96
N LYS A 360 17.35 -1.67 12.59
CA LYS A 360 16.72 -2.28 13.77
C LYS A 360 16.61 -1.33 14.95
N TYR A 361 17.63 -0.49 15.19
CA TYR A 361 17.54 0.52 16.24
C TYR A 361 16.49 1.59 15.93
N GLY A 362 16.44 2.08 14.69
CA GLY A 362 15.40 2.99 14.25
C GLY A 362 14.00 2.39 14.41
N TRP A 363 13.83 1.16 13.92
CA TRP A 363 12.59 0.43 14.07
C TRP A 363 12.18 0.20 15.53
N ALA A 364 13.11 -0.17 16.40
CA ALA A 364 12.84 -0.30 17.83
C ALA A 364 12.38 1.02 18.46
N GLY A 365 12.97 2.16 18.05
CA GLY A 365 12.55 3.48 18.51
C GLY A 365 11.15 3.86 18.02
N VAL A 366 10.85 3.59 16.75
CA VAL A 366 9.54 3.86 16.16
C VAL A 366 8.44 3.02 16.80
N THR A 367 8.67 1.71 16.97
CA THR A 367 7.66 0.80 17.55
C THR A 367 7.49 0.96 19.05
N ALA A 368 8.39 1.64 19.73
CA ALA A 368 8.25 2.00 21.15
C ALA A 368 7.29 3.16 21.39
N GLN A 369 6.83 3.86 20.34
CA GLN A 369 5.83 4.92 20.48
C GLN A 369 4.49 4.35 20.93
N LYS A 370 3.76 5.13 21.73
CA LYS A 370 2.48 4.70 22.29
C LYS A 370 1.35 4.76 21.27
N ASN A 371 1.40 5.73 20.38
CA ASN A 371 0.36 6.04 19.41
C ASN A 371 0.96 6.11 18.01
N GLY A 372 0.08 6.09 17.01
CA GLY A 372 0.51 6.08 15.62
C GLY A 372 0.87 4.69 15.11
N MET A 373 0.54 4.43 13.88
CA MET A 373 0.86 3.17 13.22
C MET A 373 2.33 3.13 12.84
N SER A 374 3.00 2.04 13.15
CA SER A 374 4.39 1.82 12.71
C SER A 374 4.40 1.05 11.39
N LEU A 375 4.96 1.63 10.34
CA LEU A 375 5.07 1.03 9.02
C LEU A 375 6.47 0.50 8.78
N PHE A 376 6.60 -0.81 8.72
CA PHE A 376 7.87 -1.48 8.41
C PHE A 376 7.95 -1.79 6.92
N PHE A 377 8.96 -1.23 6.26
CA PHE A 377 9.30 -1.54 4.88
C PHE A 377 10.15 -2.81 4.81
N ASP A 378 9.66 -3.83 4.11
CA ASP A 378 10.43 -5.04 3.87
C ASP A 378 11.36 -4.83 2.68
N ARG A 379 12.65 -4.69 2.98
CA ARG A 379 13.66 -4.48 1.95
C ARG A 379 13.74 -5.66 1.00
N PRO A 380 13.80 -5.42 -0.32
CA PRO A 380 14.06 -6.49 -1.28
C PRO A 380 15.31 -7.26 -0.92
N TYR A 381 15.24 -8.57 -1.08
CA TYR A 381 16.40 -9.43 -0.84
C TYR A 381 17.56 -9.06 -1.73
N LYS A 382 18.75 -9.18 -1.18
CA LYS A 382 19.98 -8.84 -1.80
C LYS A 382 20.94 -10.01 -1.76
N ASP A 383 21.26 -10.53 -2.92
CA ASP A 383 22.23 -11.62 -3.05
C ASP A 383 23.66 -11.07 -3.01
N GLY A 384 24.24 -11.05 -1.81
CA GLY A 384 25.67 -10.85 -1.58
C GLY A 384 26.27 -9.48 -1.94
N GLY A 385 25.48 -8.56 -2.43
CA GLY A 385 25.95 -7.25 -2.86
C GLY A 385 25.56 -6.09 -1.96
N ALA A 386 26.19 -4.92 -2.13
CA ALA A 386 25.73 -3.69 -1.49
C ALA A 386 24.45 -3.17 -2.14
N TYR A 387 23.54 -2.59 -1.38
CA TYR A 387 22.34 -1.95 -1.88
C TYR A 387 22.71 -0.94 -2.96
N GLY A 388 21.91 -0.86 -4.04
CA GLY A 388 22.14 0.08 -5.11
C GLY A 388 23.31 -0.21 -6.05
N THR A 389 24.05 -1.31 -5.86
CA THR A 389 25.07 -1.73 -6.82
C THR A 389 24.45 -2.61 -7.90
N GLY A 390 24.85 -2.41 -9.16
CA GLY A 390 24.35 -3.19 -10.28
C GLY A 390 24.36 -4.70 -9.99
N GLY A 391 23.30 -5.38 -10.28
CA GLY A 391 23.09 -6.78 -9.93
C GLY A 391 22.31 -6.99 -8.63
N VAL A 392 21.86 -5.93 -8.07
CA VAL A 392 21.07 -5.89 -6.86
C VAL A 392 19.60 -6.03 -7.17
N GLY A 393 18.91 -6.70 -6.30
CA GLY A 393 17.50 -6.59 -6.23
C GLY A 393 16.80 -7.51 -7.16
N THR A 394 17.10 -8.76 -6.96
CA THR A 394 16.16 -9.79 -7.34
C THR A 394 15.43 -10.21 -6.08
N TYR A 395 14.12 -10.14 -6.10
CA TYR A 395 13.29 -10.68 -5.06
C TYR A 395 13.60 -12.14 -4.85
N GLY A 396 13.71 -12.53 -3.60
CA GLY A 396 13.78 -13.93 -3.24
C GLY A 396 14.71 -14.76 -4.11
N ASN A 397 16.02 -14.52 -4.11
CA ASN A 397 16.99 -15.26 -4.92
C ASN A 397 16.74 -15.18 -6.45
N GLY A 398 16.27 -14.06 -6.93
CA GLY A 398 15.98 -13.87 -8.35
C GLY A 398 14.54 -14.16 -8.75
N SER A 399 13.67 -14.38 -7.81
CA SER A 399 12.25 -14.66 -8.03
C SER A 399 11.34 -13.48 -7.71
N GLY A 400 11.76 -12.28 -7.92
CA GLY A 400 10.88 -11.12 -7.84
C GLY A 400 9.98 -11.01 -9.06
N PRO A 401 8.84 -10.34 -8.96
CA PRO A 401 7.87 -10.24 -10.03
C PRO A 401 8.39 -9.57 -11.31
N PHE A 402 9.49 -8.85 -11.22
CA PHE A 402 10.11 -8.17 -12.36
C PHE A 402 11.36 -8.87 -12.92
N THR A 403 11.68 -10.07 -12.51
CA THR A 403 12.81 -10.83 -13.04
C THR A 403 12.38 -11.72 -14.21
N GLU A 404 13.29 -12.04 -15.12
CA GLU A 404 13.00 -13.01 -16.20
C GLU A 404 12.55 -14.38 -15.66
N ASN A 405 12.99 -14.73 -14.48
CA ASN A 405 12.66 -15.99 -13.80
C ASN A 405 11.52 -15.82 -12.81
N SER A 406 10.95 -14.61 -12.67
CA SER A 406 9.85 -14.37 -11.78
C SER A 406 8.62 -15.07 -12.28
N LYS A 407 8.04 -15.86 -11.44
CA LYS A 407 6.70 -16.33 -11.63
C LYS A 407 5.76 -15.40 -10.90
N LEU A 408 4.70 -15.02 -11.55
CA LEU A 408 3.64 -14.29 -10.90
C LEU A 408 3.20 -15.08 -9.67
N GLY A 409 3.27 -14.44 -8.50
CA GLY A 409 2.93 -15.10 -7.27
C GLY A 409 4.07 -15.89 -6.60
N ASP A 410 5.31 -15.65 -6.95
CA ASP A 410 6.47 -16.26 -6.25
C ASP A 410 6.81 -15.52 -4.96
#